data_dc5d90603c7b3ca0621c2a31572e29bc
#
_entry.id   dc5d90603c7b3ca0621c2a31572e29bc
#
_cell.length_a   1.000
_cell.length_b   1.000
_cell.length_c   1.000
_cell.angle_alpha   90.00
_cell.angle_beta   90.00
_cell.angle_gamma   90.00
#
_symmetry.space_group_name_H-M   'P 1'
#
loop_
_entity.id
_entity.type
_entity.pdbx_description
1 polymer ?
#
loop_
_entity_poly.entity_id
_entity_poly.type
_entity_poly.pdbx_seq_one_letter_code
_entity_poly.pdbx_strand_id
1 'polypeptide(L)'
;SLAFLITADEEGPSKDGTVKVVEELQKRGQKIDYCLIGEPSTIENVGDNVRIGRRGSVNINLEVKGKQGHAAYPDKVINPIHKISGFLKKVTEEVWDNGNEHFPPTSLQLTNITAGVGAHNVTPNNLHLKFNLRFSPEITADHIKEKITAMLAEEDVEYEIDFDISALPYYSNPALFTEVVKQSIKKSQGLETQLSCTGGTSDGRFLARTGAEIIELGPKYETIHKINERVEVKELERLTDIYHQILLNLNEKTKA
;
A
#
# COMPACT_ATOMS: atom_id res chain seq x y z
N SER A 1 -25.00 -2.75 17.02
CA SER A 1 -25.54 -2.82 15.63
C SER A 1 -24.51 -3.46 14.71
N LEU A 2 -24.95 -4.13 13.65
CA LEU A 2 -24.13 -4.71 12.60
C LEU A 2 -24.49 -4.03 11.27
N ALA A 3 -23.49 -3.68 10.48
CA ALA A 3 -23.65 -3.14 9.14
C ALA A 3 -22.74 -3.88 8.15
N PHE A 4 -23.18 -3.98 6.90
CA PHE A 4 -22.38 -4.50 5.80
C PHE A 4 -22.16 -3.38 4.80
N LEU A 5 -20.89 -3.16 4.43
CA LEU A 5 -20.50 -2.28 3.33
C LEU A 5 -20.09 -3.15 2.15
N ILE A 6 -20.88 -3.08 1.09
CA ILE A 6 -20.51 -3.66 -0.21
C ILE A 6 -19.94 -2.50 -1.03
N THR A 7 -18.67 -2.54 -1.26
CA THR A 7 -17.92 -1.44 -1.91
C THR A 7 -17.79 -1.65 -3.42
N ALA A 8 -17.50 -0.57 -4.12
CA ALA A 8 -17.06 -0.53 -5.50
C ALA A 8 -15.81 0.36 -5.61
N ASP A 9 -15.12 0.35 -6.76
CA ASP A 9 -13.95 1.20 -7.05
C ASP A 9 -12.74 0.94 -6.12
N GLU A 10 -12.68 -0.22 -5.41
CA GLU A 10 -11.54 -0.55 -4.55
C GLU A 10 -10.31 -0.86 -5.40
N GLU A 11 -10.46 -1.65 -6.47
CA GLU A 11 -9.42 -2.03 -7.43
C GLU A 11 -9.19 -0.95 -8.52
N GLY A 12 -9.90 0.16 -8.43
CA GLY A 12 -9.84 1.28 -9.35
C GLY A 12 -9.17 2.51 -8.75
N PRO A 13 -9.57 3.72 -9.15
CA PRO A 13 -9.04 4.98 -8.64
C PRO A 13 -9.43 5.28 -7.18
N SER A 14 -10.30 4.51 -6.56
CA SER A 14 -10.78 4.61 -5.17
C SER A 14 -11.32 6.00 -4.80
N LYS A 15 -12.06 6.63 -5.73
CA LYS A 15 -12.60 7.99 -5.58
C LYS A 15 -14.07 8.01 -5.19
N ASP A 16 -14.85 7.00 -5.61
CA ASP A 16 -16.31 6.96 -5.51
C ASP A 16 -16.85 5.73 -4.73
N GLY A 17 -15.96 4.95 -4.12
CA GLY A 17 -16.28 3.78 -3.31
C GLY A 17 -16.33 4.10 -1.79
N THR A 18 -15.62 3.31 -1.03
CA THR A 18 -15.57 3.36 0.46
C THR A 18 -15.27 4.74 1.00
N VAL A 19 -14.42 5.53 0.35
CA VAL A 19 -14.09 6.90 0.77
C VAL A 19 -15.35 7.77 0.90
N LYS A 20 -16.29 7.67 -0.07
CA LYS A 20 -17.53 8.45 -0.05
C LYS A 20 -18.49 7.99 1.05
N VAL A 21 -18.55 6.68 1.29
CA VAL A 21 -19.36 6.12 2.38
C VAL A 21 -18.82 6.59 3.73
N VAL A 22 -17.51 6.54 3.93
CA VAL A 22 -16.89 7.01 5.18
C VAL A 22 -17.14 8.49 5.41
N GLU A 23 -16.96 9.34 4.38
CA GLU A 23 -17.29 10.77 4.46
C GLU A 23 -18.75 11.01 4.89
N GLU A 24 -19.68 10.25 4.33
CA GLU A 24 -21.09 10.38 4.65
C GLU A 24 -21.43 9.89 6.08
N LEU A 25 -20.84 8.78 6.52
CA LEU A 25 -20.99 8.28 7.89
C LEU A 25 -20.45 9.27 8.91
N GLN A 26 -19.31 9.90 8.63
CA GLN A 26 -18.73 10.95 9.49
C GLN A 26 -19.64 12.19 9.55
N LYS A 27 -20.21 12.64 8.42
CA LYS A 27 -21.19 13.74 8.40
C LYS A 27 -22.42 13.47 9.26
N ARG A 28 -22.88 12.21 9.29
CA ARG A 28 -24.01 11.77 10.13
C ARG A 28 -23.62 11.57 11.59
N GLY A 29 -22.35 11.76 11.97
CA GLY A 29 -21.87 11.46 13.30
C GLY A 29 -21.95 9.98 13.68
N GLN A 30 -21.96 9.09 12.66
CA GLN A 30 -22.05 7.65 12.89
C GLN A 30 -20.71 7.14 13.40
N LYS A 31 -20.69 6.61 14.61
CA LYS A 31 -19.53 5.97 15.20
C LYS A 31 -19.39 4.54 14.69
N ILE A 32 -18.18 4.18 14.31
CA ILE A 32 -17.77 2.81 13.97
C ILE A 32 -16.76 2.37 15.03
N ASP A 33 -17.09 1.36 15.81
CA ASP A 33 -16.20 0.84 16.85
C ASP A 33 -15.22 -0.19 16.30
N TYR A 34 -15.72 -1.08 15.42
CA TYR A 34 -14.96 -2.20 14.84
C TYR A 34 -15.22 -2.32 13.36
N CYS A 35 -14.20 -2.69 12.62
CA CYS A 35 -14.30 -2.95 11.18
C CYS A 35 -13.55 -4.24 10.79
N LEU A 36 -14.26 -5.18 10.21
CA LEU A 36 -13.70 -6.38 9.60
C LEU A 36 -13.74 -6.23 8.08
N ILE A 37 -12.59 -6.35 7.44
CA ILE A 37 -12.44 -6.22 5.98
C ILE A 37 -12.06 -7.58 5.42
N GLY A 38 -12.77 -8.02 4.37
CA GLY A 38 -12.60 -9.33 3.74
C GLY A 38 -11.39 -9.44 2.80
N GLU A 39 -10.39 -8.59 2.95
CA GLU A 39 -9.16 -8.60 2.16
C GLU A 39 -8.37 -9.90 2.31
N PRO A 40 -7.82 -10.47 1.21
CA PRO A 40 -6.98 -11.65 1.28
C PRO A 40 -5.80 -11.44 2.23
N SER A 41 -5.79 -12.19 3.32
CA SER A 41 -4.76 -12.08 4.37
C SER A 41 -4.12 -13.43 4.72
N THR A 42 -4.81 -14.52 4.45
CA THR A 42 -4.37 -15.88 4.75
C THR A 42 -3.12 -16.28 3.97
N ILE A 43 -2.17 -16.94 4.63
CA ILE A 43 -0.94 -17.47 4.01
C ILE A 43 -1.17 -18.89 3.54
N GLU A 44 -1.37 -19.85 4.44
CA GLU A 44 -1.57 -21.27 4.13
C GLU A 44 -2.92 -21.79 4.64
N ASN A 45 -3.28 -21.46 5.85
CA ASN A 45 -4.51 -21.93 6.49
C ASN A 45 -5.40 -20.76 6.86
N VAL A 46 -6.66 -20.82 6.47
CA VAL A 46 -7.62 -19.72 6.70
C VAL A 46 -7.58 -19.24 8.15
N GLY A 47 -7.19 -17.99 8.34
CA GLY A 47 -7.05 -17.35 9.65
C GLY A 47 -5.65 -17.47 10.28
N ASP A 48 -4.65 -18.08 9.63
CA ASP A 48 -3.28 -18.15 10.16
C ASP A 48 -2.60 -16.77 10.25
N ASN A 49 -3.08 -15.81 9.46
CA ASN A 49 -2.61 -14.43 9.50
C ASN A 49 -3.76 -13.46 9.35
N VAL A 50 -3.79 -12.42 10.16
CA VAL A 50 -4.68 -11.27 10.06
C VAL A 50 -3.86 -9.99 9.95
N ARG A 51 -4.38 -9.00 9.23
CA ARG A 51 -3.70 -7.72 9.11
C ARG A 51 -4.37 -6.68 10.00
N ILE A 52 -3.53 -5.96 10.71
CA ILE A 52 -3.91 -4.88 11.64
C ILE A 52 -3.38 -3.53 11.20
N GLY A 53 -2.86 -3.44 10.00
CA GLY A 53 -2.33 -2.22 9.42
C GLY A 53 -1.79 -2.44 8.01
N ARG A 54 -1.53 -1.36 7.33
CA ARG A 54 -0.96 -1.35 5.97
C ARG A 54 0.06 -0.23 5.83
N ARG A 55 1.10 -0.48 5.03
CA ARG A 55 2.05 0.56 4.63
C ARG A 55 1.39 1.57 3.72
N GLY A 56 1.90 2.80 3.73
CA GLY A 56 1.58 3.81 2.75
C GLY A 56 2.17 3.49 1.37
N SER A 57 1.70 4.21 0.36
CA SER A 57 2.16 4.08 -1.02
C SER A 57 2.25 5.45 -1.69
N VAL A 58 3.41 5.74 -2.27
CA VAL A 58 3.64 6.91 -3.12
C VAL A 58 4.10 6.43 -4.48
N ASN A 59 3.38 6.84 -5.53
CA ASN A 59 3.80 6.68 -6.92
C ASN A 59 4.50 7.97 -7.36
N ILE A 60 5.59 7.84 -8.08
CA ILE A 60 6.36 8.99 -8.53
C ILE A 60 6.62 8.86 -10.02
N ASN A 61 6.32 9.95 -10.74
CA ASN A 61 6.64 10.13 -12.14
C ASN A 61 7.65 11.26 -12.26
N LEU A 62 8.83 10.97 -12.79
CA LEU A 62 9.91 11.92 -13.00
C LEU A 62 10.25 11.99 -14.48
N GLU A 63 10.20 13.17 -15.06
CA GLU A 63 10.72 13.47 -16.38
C GLU A 63 11.98 14.32 -16.26
N VAL A 64 13.09 13.84 -16.80
CA VAL A 64 14.37 14.56 -16.85
C VAL A 64 14.55 15.11 -18.25
N LYS A 65 14.74 16.41 -18.36
CA LYS A 65 14.94 17.11 -19.63
C LYS A 65 16.39 17.00 -20.10
N GLY A 66 16.55 16.81 -21.38
CA GLY A 66 17.83 16.79 -22.05
C GLY A 66 17.83 17.64 -23.31
N LYS A 67 18.83 17.44 -24.12
CA LYS A 67 18.91 18.02 -25.47
C LYS A 67 19.37 16.94 -26.43
N GLN A 68 18.47 16.52 -27.30
CA GLN A 68 18.76 15.52 -28.32
C GLN A 68 19.82 16.00 -29.31
N GLY A 69 20.66 15.07 -29.77
CA GLY A 69 21.60 15.33 -30.84
C GLY A 69 22.46 14.10 -31.16
N HIS A 70 23.43 14.30 -32.06
CA HIS A 70 24.31 13.23 -32.49
C HIS A 70 25.38 12.96 -31.43
N ALA A 71 25.57 11.72 -31.05
CA ALA A 71 26.48 11.29 -29.97
C ALA A 71 27.96 11.64 -30.24
N ALA A 72 28.35 11.89 -31.49
CA ALA A 72 29.71 12.35 -31.84
C ALA A 72 29.98 13.80 -31.45
N TYR A 73 28.97 14.56 -31.03
CA TYR A 73 29.11 15.99 -30.64
C TYR A 73 28.64 16.21 -29.19
N PRO A 74 29.37 15.71 -28.18
CA PRO A 74 28.95 15.72 -26.79
C PRO A 74 28.71 17.14 -26.22
N ASP A 75 29.39 18.14 -26.74
CA ASP A 75 29.29 19.58 -26.36
C ASP A 75 28.03 20.25 -26.91
N LYS A 76 27.29 19.64 -27.81
CA LYS A 76 26.06 20.18 -28.41
C LYS A 76 24.78 19.51 -27.88
N VAL A 77 24.92 18.51 -27.01
CA VAL A 77 23.81 17.70 -26.46
C VAL A 77 23.81 17.80 -24.94
N ILE A 78 22.66 17.49 -24.35
CA ILE A 78 22.52 17.20 -22.90
C ILE A 78 21.91 15.80 -22.81
N ASN A 79 22.70 14.84 -22.35
CA ASN A 79 22.22 13.47 -22.21
C ASN A 79 21.57 13.28 -20.84
N PRO A 80 20.23 13.17 -20.74
CA PRO A 80 19.54 13.04 -19.46
C PRO A 80 19.87 11.72 -18.75
N ILE A 81 20.28 10.68 -19.48
CA ILE A 81 20.70 9.39 -18.88
C ILE A 81 21.99 9.60 -18.06
N HIS A 82 22.96 10.33 -18.59
CA HIS A 82 24.21 10.62 -17.88
C HIS A 82 23.96 11.53 -16.68
N LYS A 83 23.13 12.56 -16.88
CA LYS A 83 22.86 13.58 -15.87
C LYS A 83 22.15 13.00 -14.64
N ILE A 84 21.22 12.04 -14.80
CA ILE A 84 20.44 11.48 -13.70
C ILE A 84 21.12 10.31 -12.98
N SER A 85 22.27 9.84 -13.47
CA SER A 85 22.91 8.62 -12.95
C SER A 85 23.27 8.69 -11.46
N GLY A 86 23.69 9.87 -10.99
CA GLY A 86 23.96 10.11 -9.57
C GLY A 86 22.73 9.96 -8.70
N PHE A 87 21.61 10.55 -9.11
CA PHE A 87 20.33 10.41 -8.44
C PHE A 87 19.87 8.94 -8.40
N LEU A 88 19.95 8.19 -9.51
CA LEU A 88 19.56 6.80 -9.56
C LEU A 88 20.31 5.96 -8.52
N LYS A 89 21.61 6.18 -8.39
CA LYS A 89 22.42 5.51 -7.37
C LYS A 89 21.96 5.89 -5.97
N LYS A 90 21.85 7.18 -5.66
CA LYS A 90 21.45 7.67 -4.32
C LYS A 90 20.08 7.14 -3.92
N VAL A 91 19.06 7.25 -4.79
CA VAL A 91 17.68 6.90 -4.45
C VAL A 91 17.48 5.38 -4.26
N THR A 92 18.29 4.55 -4.95
CA THR A 92 18.23 3.09 -4.82
C THR A 92 19.01 2.55 -3.63
N GLU A 93 20.04 3.26 -3.18
CA GLU A 93 20.85 2.90 -2.01
C GLU A 93 20.31 3.54 -0.71
N GLU A 94 19.31 4.41 -0.79
CA GLU A 94 18.78 5.12 0.36
C GLU A 94 18.11 4.20 1.36
N VAL A 95 18.50 4.35 2.62
CA VAL A 95 17.82 3.73 3.77
C VAL A 95 16.79 4.71 4.31
N TRP A 96 15.55 4.51 3.92
CA TRP A 96 14.45 5.42 4.24
C TRP A 96 14.08 5.41 5.73
N ASP A 97 14.01 4.22 6.32
CA ASP A 97 13.83 3.94 7.75
C ASP A 97 14.22 2.48 8.04
N ASN A 98 14.17 2.09 9.29
CA ASN A 98 14.44 0.72 9.72
C ASN A 98 13.17 -0.10 10.01
N GLY A 99 11.99 0.46 9.73
CA GLY A 99 10.74 -0.12 10.17
C GLY A 99 10.59 -0.12 11.68
N ASN A 100 9.66 -0.92 12.17
CA ASN A 100 9.45 -1.12 13.60
C ASN A 100 8.95 -2.55 13.90
N GLU A 101 8.51 -2.84 15.12
CA GLU A 101 7.98 -4.15 15.52
C GLU A 101 6.86 -4.68 14.60
N HIS A 102 6.08 -3.78 14.00
CA HIS A 102 4.88 -4.13 13.21
C HIS A 102 5.04 -3.94 11.71
N PHE A 103 5.94 -3.03 11.31
CA PHE A 103 6.12 -2.64 9.91
C PHE A 103 7.53 -2.95 9.42
N PRO A 104 7.67 -3.60 8.25
CA PRO A 104 8.97 -3.70 7.61
C PRO A 104 9.47 -2.30 7.20
N PRO A 105 10.78 -2.15 6.97
CA PRO A 105 11.36 -0.90 6.48
C PRO A 105 10.67 -0.40 5.20
N THR A 106 10.66 0.91 5.02
CA THR A 106 10.24 1.54 3.77
C THR A 106 11.13 1.08 2.63
N SER A 107 10.49 0.76 1.51
CA SER A 107 11.17 0.23 0.33
C SER A 107 10.79 1.02 -0.93
N LEU A 108 11.80 1.25 -1.79
CA LEU A 108 11.63 1.87 -3.10
C LEU A 108 11.89 0.85 -4.20
N GLN A 109 11.07 0.91 -5.26
CA GLN A 109 11.29 0.16 -6.49
C GLN A 109 11.17 1.09 -7.70
N LEU A 110 12.23 1.14 -8.52
CA LEU A 110 12.16 1.71 -9.87
C LEU A 110 11.40 0.72 -10.75
N THR A 111 10.25 1.14 -11.25
CA THR A 111 9.35 0.25 -12.01
C THR A 111 9.45 0.44 -13.51
N ASN A 112 9.82 1.64 -13.97
CA ASN A 112 10.00 1.93 -15.37
C ASN A 112 11.11 2.96 -15.58
N ILE A 113 11.87 2.76 -16.66
CA ILE A 113 12.81 3.73 -17.21
C ILE A 113 12.67 3.71 -18.74
N THR A 114 12.42 4.87 -19.32
CA THR A 114 12.25 5.02 -20.78
C THR A 114 13.02 6.22 -21.27
N ALA A 115 13.89 6.01 -22.27
CA ALA A 115 14.65 7.08 -22.92
C ALA A 115 15.05 6.66 -24.34
N GLY A 116 15.24 7.66 -25.21
CA GLY A 116 15.79 7.49 -26.55
C GLY A 116 14.83 6.90 -27.57
N VAL A 117 15.34 6.76 -28.77
CA VAL A 117 14.60 6.30 -29.99
C VAL A 117 15.15 4.99 -30.55
N GLY A 118 16.01 4.28 -29.79
CA GLY A 118 16.62 3.03 -30.20
C GLY A 118 17.83 3.14 -31.15
N ALA A 119 18.27 4.35 -31.49
CA ALA A 119 19.44 4.57 -32.35
C ALA A 119 20.71 4.76 -31.50
N HIS A 120 21.79 4.09 -31.87
CA HIS A 120 23.07 4.13 -31.14
C HIS A 120 23.78 5.49 -31.18
N ASN A 121 23.51 6.29 -32.19
CA ASN A 121 24.18 7.55 -32.46
C ASN A 121 23.34 8.81 -32.12
N VAL A 122 22.22 8.64 -31.41
CA VAL A 122 21.32 9.73 -31.01
C VAL A 122 21.15 9.72 -29.51
N THR A 123 21.48 10.84 -28.84
CA THR A 123 21.16 11.05 -27.42
C THR A 123 19.68 11.41 -27.23
N PRO A 124 19.02 10.97 -26.17
CA PRO A 124 17.60 11.28 -25.95
C PRO A 124 17.36 12.73 -25.61
N ASN A 125 16.16 13.23 -25.93
CA ASN A 125 15.70 14.54 -25.48
C ASN A 125 15.20 14.52 -24.03
N ASN A 126 14.48 13.44 -23.66
CA ASN A 126 13.92 13.27 -22.33
C ASN A 126 14.19 11.85 -21.82
N LEU A 127 14.16 11.70 -20.51
CA LEU A 127 14.15 10.42 -19.82
C LEU A 127 12.98 10.42 -18.84
N HIS A 128 12.16 9.36 -18.87
CA HIS A 128 11.04 9.18 -17.96
C HIS A 128 11.33 8.02 -17.00
N LEU A 129 11.11 8.29 -15.72
CA LEU A 129 11.20 7.31 -14.63
C LEU A 129 9.84 7.17 -13.95
N LYS A 130 9.49 5.92 -13.61
CA LYS A 130 8.42 5.66 -12.66
C LYS A 130 8.94 4.80 -11.54
N PHE A 131 8.59 5.15 -10.32
CA PHE A 131 8.96 4.40 -9.14
C PHE A 131 7.91 4.51 -8.06
N ASN A 132 7.88 3.52 -7.18
CA ASN A 132 6.94 3.42 -6.08
C ASN A 132 7.68 3.23 -4.76
N LEU A 133 7.24 3.92 -3.74
CA LEU A 133 7.64 3.65 -2.36
C LEU A 133 6.47 3.02 -1.60
N ARG A 134 6.79 1.96 -0.86
CA ARG A 134 5.93 1.41 0.19
C ARG A 134 6.52 1.82 1.52
N PHE A 135 5.87 2.74 2.24
CA PHE A 135 6.47 3.38 3.40
C PHE A 135 5.77 3.02 4.71
N SER A 136 6.58 2.88 5.75
CA SER A 136 6.15 2.64 7.12
C SER A 136 5.62 3.93 7.76
N PRO A 137 4.93 3.87 8.91
CA PRO A 137 4.54 5.07 9.63
C PRO A 137 5.70 5.82 10.29
N GLU A 138 6.94 5.30 10.21
CA GLU A 138 8.16 5.96 10.75
C GLU A 138 8.54 7.20 9.96
N ILE A 139 8.09 7.30 8.70
CA ILE A 139 8.29 8.47 7.86
C ILE A 139 6.99 8.96 7.25
N THR A 140 6.96 10.23 6.87
CA THR A 140 5.80 10.85 6.24
C THR A 140 5.96 10.92 4.72
N ALA A 141 4.86 11.03 3.99
CA ALA A 141 4.88 11.28 2.56
C ALA A 141 5.60 12.61 2.19
N ASP A 142 5.48 13.63 3.06
CA ASP A 142 6.15 14.91 2.85
C ASP A 142 7.67 14.77 3.03
N HIS A 143 8.12 13.99 4.02
CA HIS A 143 9.54 13.68 4.16
C HIS A 143 10.11 12.96 2.92
N ILE A 144 9.35 12.02 2.34
CA ILE A 144 9.73 11.34 1.08
C ILE A 144 9.88 12.36 -0.05
N LYS A 145 8.91 13.27 -0.21
CA LYS A 145 8.96 14.32 -1.24
C LYS A 145 10.17 15.24 -1.07
N GLU A 146 10.38 15.74 0.14
CA GLU A 146 11.51 16.62 0.47
C GLU A 146 12.83 15.96 0.17
N LYS A 147 13.00 14.70 0.60
CA LYS A 147 14.25 13.96 0.42
C LYS A 147 14.57 13.68 -1.06
N ILE A 148 13.57 13.25 -1.84
CA ILE A 148 13.72 13.04 -3.29
C ILE A 148 14.05 14.35 -4.00
N THR A 149 13.36 15.43 -3.66
CA THR A 149 13.60 16.74 -4.25
C THR A 149 15.01 17.25 -3.91
N ALA A 150 15.47 17.02 -2.67
CA ALA A 150 16.84 17.38 -2.27
C ALA A 150 17.89 16.58 -3.04
N MET A 151 17.68 15.27 -3.25
CA MET A 151 18.58 14.44 -4.06
C MET A 151 18.65 14.91 -5.53
N LEU A 152 17.50 15.32 -6.10
CA LEU A 152 17.44 15.85 -7.46
C LEU A 152 18.12 17.22 -7.58
N ALA A 153 18.03 18.06 -6.55
CA ALA A 153 18.68 19.36 -6.53
C ALA A 153 20.22 19.31 -6.53
N GLU A 154 20.80 18.15 -6.18
CA GLU A 154 22.24 17.93 -6.27
C GLU A 154 22.70 17.58 -7.70
N GLU A 155 21.77 17.25 -8.59
CA GLU A 155 22.05 16.94 -9.99
C GLU A 155 21.85 18.19 -10.84
N ASP A 156 22.76 18.43 -11.80
CA ASP A 156 22.67 19.54 -12.76
C ASP A 156 21.70 19.15 -13.91
N VAL A 157 20.39 19.10 -13.59
CA VAL A 157 19.33 18.70 -14.52
C VAL A 157 18.09 19.59 -14.39
N GLU A 158 17.42 19.81 -15.50
CA GLU A 158 16.04 20.30 -15.53
C GLU A 158 15.08 19.11 -15.48
N TYR A 159 14.06 19.17 -14.61
CA TYR A 159 13.12 18.06 -14.44
C TYR A 159 11.72 18.53 -14.11
N GLU A 160 10.75 17.63 -14.34
CA GLU A 160 9.38 17.71 -13.84
C GLU A 160 9.12 16.48 -13.00
N ILE A 161 8.50 16.65 -11.82
CA ILE A 161 8.20 15.54 -10.93
C ILE A 161 6.77 15.65 -10.41
N ASP A 162 6.08 14.52 -10.39
CA ASP A 162 4.74 14.37 -9.83
C ASP A 162 4.74 13.27 -8.76
N PHE A 163 4.04 13.54 -7.64
CA PHE A 163 3.88 12.64 -6.50
C PHE A 163 2.41 12.31 -6.30
N ASP A 164 2.04 11.08 -6.57
CA ASP A 164 0.71 10.55 -6.27
C ASP A 164 0.75 9.72 -4.97
N ILE A 165 0.20 10.28 -3.89
CA ILE A 165 0.07 9.59 -2.61
C ILE A 165 -1.19 8.75 -2.66
N SER A 166 -1.07 7.50 -3.13
CA SER A 166 -2.21 6.60 -3.27
C SER A 166 -2.71 6.07 -1.92
N ALA A 167 -1.86 6.00 -0.90
CA ALA A 167 -2.28 5.62 0.45
C ALA A 167 -1.34 6.19 1.53
N LEU A 168 -1.91 6.61 2.66
CA LEU A 168 -1.18 6.81 3.90
C LEU A 168 -1.11 5.49 4.69
N PRO A 169 -0.04 5.25 5.47
CA PRO A 169 0.01 4.07 6.32
C PRO A 169 -1.03 4.17 7.43
N TYR A 170 -1.55 3.05 7.88
CA TYR A 170 -2.36 2.99 9.08
C TYR A 170 -2.00 1.78 9.94
N TYR A 171 -2.26 1.90 11.23
CA TYR A 171 -2.08 0.87 12.21
C TYR A 171 -3.28 0.87 13.16
N SER A 172 -3.91 -0.28 13.30
CA SER A 172 -4.97 -0.53 14.27
C SER A 172 -4.34 -1.17 15.49
N ASN A 173 -4.18 -0.38 16.56
CA ASN A 173 -3.60 -0.89 17.78
C ASN A 173 -4.45 -2.04 18.34
N PRO A 174 -3.85 -3.25 18.54
CA PRO A 174 -4.61 -4.40 19.04
C PRO A 174 -5.32 -4.11 20.35
N ALA A 175 -6.63 -4.35 20.37
CA ALA A 175 -7.47 -4.14 21.53
C ALA A 175 -8.54 -5.25 21.64
N LEU A 176 -9.75 -4.93 22.06
CA LEU A 176 -10.80 -5.91 22.26
C LEU A 176 -11.14 -6.71 21.00
N PHE A 177 -11.24 -6.03 19.86
CA PHE A 177 -11.64 -6.70 18.62
C PHE A 177 -10.59 -7.67 18.12
N THR A 178 -9.32 -7.30 18.19
CA THR A 178 -8.19 -8.19 17.87
C THR A 178 -8.23 -9.46 18.70
N GLU A 179 -8.46 -9.35 20.02
CA GLU A 179 -8.56 -10.52 20.89
C GLU A 179 -9.80 -11.38 20.59
N VAL A 180 -10.93 -10.75 20.25
CA VAL A 180 -12.13 -11.47 19.80
C VAL A 180 -11.84 -12.25 18.53
N VAL A 181 -11.17 -11.64 17.54
CA VAL A 181 -10.84 -12.32 16.26
C VAL A 181 -9.89 -13.49 16.51
N LYS A 182 -8.82 -13.31 17.29
CA LYS A 182 -7.87 -14.38 17.63
C LYS A 182 -8.57 -15.56 18.30
N GLN A 183 -9.40 -15.29 19.32
CA GLN A 183 -10.16 -16.32 20.02
C GLN A 183 -11.16 -17.05 19.11
N SER A 184 -11.77 -16.32 18.17
CA SER A 184 -12.71 -16.90 17.21
C SER A 184 -12.03 -17.84 16.22
N ILE A 185 -10.87 -17.44 15.70
CA ILE A 185 -10.04 -18.28 14.83
C ILE A 185 -9.59 -19.54 15.58
N LYS A 186 -9.08 -19.37 16.80
CA LYS A 186 -8.66 -20.50 17.63
C LYS A 186 -9.81 -21.48 17.90
N LYS A 187 -11.00 -20.96 18.23
CA LYS A 187 -12.18 -21.78 18.53
C LYS A 187 -12.72 -22.51 17.29
N SER A 188 -12.75 -21.84 16.12
CA SER A 188 -13.35 -22.40 14.90
C SER A 188 -12.36 -23.25 14.08
N GLN A 189 -11.07 -22.89 14.05
CA GLN A 189 -10.06 -23.54 13.19
C GLN A 189 -8.94 -24.24 13.98
N GLY A 190 -8.85 -24.04 15.32
CA GLY A 190 -7.77 -24.58 16.14
C GLY A 190 -6.41 -23.93 15.90
N LEU A 191 -6.35 -22.76 15.26
CA LEU A 191 -5.13 -22.07 14.85
C LEU A 191 -4.79 -20.90 15.78
N GLU A 192 -3.51 -20.67 16.02
CA GLU A 192 -2.99 -19.39 16.52
C GLU A 192 -2.71 -18.49 15.32
N THR A 193 -3.33 -17.30 15.31
CA THR A 193 -3.15 -16.34 14.21
C THR A 193 -1.98 -15.40 14.45
N GLN A 194 -1.26 -15.05 13.39
CA GLN A 194 -0.24 -14.02 13.40
C GLN A 194 -0.85 -12.65 13.08
N LEU A 195 -0.34 -11.59 13.70
CA LEU A 195 -0.68 -10.21 13.37
C LEU A 195 0.37 -9.63 12.45
N SER A 196 -0.05 -8.96 11.37
CA SER A 196 0.88 -8.37 10.41
C SER A 196 0.39 -7.04 9.85
N CYS A 197 1.35 -6.24 9.31
CA CYS A 197 1.09 -5.00 8.59
C CYS A 197 1.71 -5.02 7.18
N THR A 198 1.82 -6.22 6.59
CA THR A 198 2.43 -6.44 5.27
C THR A 198 1.41 -6.36 4.14
N GLY A 199 1.89 -6.36 2.89
CA GLY A 199 1.06 -6.38 1.69
C GLY A 199 0.84 -5.01 1.06
N GLY A 200 -0.11 -4.96 0.13
CA GLY A 200 -0.54 -3.75 -0.58
C GLY A 200 -1.40 -2.84 0.29
N THR A 201 -2.07 -1.87 -0.31
CA THR A 201 -3.06 -1.05 0.40
C THR A 201 -4.44 -1.71 0.38
N SER A 202 -5.39 -1.16 1.12
CA SER A 202 -6.79 -1.59 1.18
C SER A 202 -7.69 -0.42 1.55
N ASP A 203 -8.99 -0.59 1.47
CA ASP A 203 -9.98 0.38 1.93
C ASP A 203 -9.93 0.66 3.44
N GLY A 204 -9.21 -0.16 4.21
CA GLY A 204 -8.90 0.10 5.61
C GLY A 204 -8.29 1.47 5.87
N ARG A 205 -7.53 2.02 4.91
CA ARG A 205 -6.96 3.39 4.97
C ARG A 205 -8.01 4.48 5.15
N PHE A 206 -9.20 4.30 4.62
CA PHE A 206 -10.31 5.27 4.76
C PHE A 206 -10.99 5.12 6.11
N LEU A 207 -11.20 3.87 6.55
CA LEU A 207 -11.86 3.54 7.81
C LEU A 207 -10.98 3.87 9.03
N ALA A 208 -9.66 3.82 8.89
CA ALA A 208 -8.73 4.22 9.95
C ALA A 208 -8.96 5.65 10.46
N ARG A 209 -9.46 6.54 9.60
CA ARG A 209 -9.81 7.93 9.96
C ARG A 209 -10.99 8.03 10.91
N THR A 210 -11.78 6.98 11.08
CA THR A 210 -12.95 6.96 12.00
C THR A 210 -12.57 6.62 13.44
N GLY A 211 -11.36 6.12 13.67
CA GLY A 211 -10.90 5.62 14.97
C GLY A 211 -11.39 4.20 15.29
N ALA A 212 -11.99 3.50 14.34
CA ALA A 212 -12.38 2.11 14.50
C ALA A 212 -11.16 1.20 14.68
N GLU A 213 -11.30 0.13 15.47
CA GLU A 213 -10.35 -0.98 15.46
C GLU A 213 -10.58 -1.81 14.20
N ILE A 214 -9.56 -1.87 13.32
CA ILE A 214 -9.65 -2.46 11.98
C ILE A 214 -8.86 -3.75 11.94
N ILE A 215 -9.49 -4.79 11.38
CA ILE A 215 -8.86 -6.07 11.09
C ILE A 215 -9.19 -6.46 9.66
N GLU A 216 -8.18 -6.94 8.94
CA GLU A 216 -8.37 -7.56 7.65
C GLU A 216 -8.18 -9.06 7.77
N LEU A 217 -9.18 -9.80 7.38
CA LEU A 217 -9.22 -11.26 7.41
C LEU A 217 -10.02 -11.76 6.20
N GLY A 218 -9.37 -12.49 5.33
CA GLY A 218 -9.97 -13.04 4.12
C GLY A 218 -9.25 -14.28 3.61
N PRO A 219 -9.52 -14.70 2.37
CA PRO A 219 -8.94 -15.88 1.76
C PRO A 219 -7.44 -15.79 1.58
N LYS A 220 -6.83 -16.82 0.99
CA LYS A 220 -5.43 -16.81 0.62
C LYS A 220 -5.12 -15.74 -0.42
N TYR A 221 -3.94 -15.10 -0.26
CA TYR A 221 -3.48 -14.07 -1.20
C TYR A 221 -2.55 -14.62 -2.30
N GLU A 222 -2.36 -15.95 -2.37
CA GLU A 222 -1.40 -16.58 -3.29
C GLU A 222 -1.63 -16.22 -4.77
N THR A 223 -2.89 -16.11 -5.19
CA THR A 223 -3.26 -15.91 -6.60
C THR A 223 -3.78 -14.52 -6.94
N ILE A 224 -3.79 -13.58 -5.97
CA ILE A 224 -4.28 -12.22 -6.23
C ILE A 224 -3.48 -11.53 -7.34
N HIS A 225 -4.19 -10.84 -8.25
CA HIS A 225 -3.65 -10.14 -9.41
C HIS A 225 -2.85 -11.05 -10.38
N LYS A 226 -3.03 -12.36 -10.30
CA LYS A 226 -2.43 -13.34 -11.24
C LYS A 226 -3.44 -13.83 -12.26
N ILE A 227 -2.93 -14.30 -13.39
CA ILE A 227 -3.76 -15.03 -14.36
C ILE A 227 -4.35 -16.26 -13.65
N ASN A 228 -5.66 -16.50 -13.83
CA ASN A 228 -6.44 -17.53 -13.14
C ASN A 228 -6.53 -17.31 -11.63
N GLU A 229 -6.67 -16.08 -11.18
CA GLU A 229 -7.02 -15.74 -9.81
C GLU A 229 -8.22 -16.57 -9.34
N ARG A 230 -8.10 -17.17 -8.17
CA ARG A 230 -9.10 -18.11 -7.65
C ARG A 230 -9.06 -18.21 -6.14
N VAL A 231 -10.17 -18.68 -5.57
CA VAL A 231 -10.31 -19.09 -4.17
C VAL A 231 -10.92 -20.49 -4.12
N GLU A 232 -10.52 -21.29 -3.14
CA GLU A 232 -11.14 -22.58 -2.88
C GLU A 232 -12.48 -22.37 -2.15
N VAL A 233 -13.54 -23.09 -2.56
CA VAL A 233 -14.87 -22.99 -1.92
C VAL A 233 -14.77 -23.28 -0.42
N LYS A 234 -13.97 -24.26 -0.02
CA LYS A 234 -13.75 -24.59 1.41
C LYS A 234 -13.12 -23.46 2.23
N GLU A 235 -12.37 -22.57 1.61
CA GLU A 235 -11.84 -21.38 2.31
C GLU A 235 -12.97 -20.40 2.64
N LEU A 236 -13.94 -20.23 1.74
CA LEU A 236 -15.11 -19.39 1.97
C LEU A 236 -16.01 -19.96 3.08
N GLU A 237 -16.18 -21.27 3.13
CA GLU A 237 -16.90 -21.96 4.22
C GLU A 237 -16.22 -21.70 5.56
N ARG A 238 -14.89 -21.90 5.64
CA ARG A 238 -14.12 -21.64 6.87
C ARG A 238 -14.16 -20.17 7.31
N LEU A 239 -14.06 -19.24 6.35
CA LEU A 239 -14.20 -17.80 6.64
C LEU A 239 -15.58 -17.48 7.19
N THR A 240 -16.62 -18.07 6.64
CA THR A 240 -18.00 -17.93 7.14
C THR A 240 -18.13 -18.38 8.59
N ASP A 241 -17.53 -19.53 8.93
CA ASP A 241 -17.51 -20.05 10.29
C ASP A 241 -16.75 -19.12 11.25
N ILE A 242 -15.61 -18.60 10.82
CA ILE A 242 -14.81 -17.64 11.61
C ILE A 242 -15.61 -16.35 11.83
N TYR A 243 -16.18 -15.77 10.77
CA TYR A 243 -16.96 -14.54 10.87
C TYR A 243 -18.19 -14.69 11.78
N HIS A 244 -18.89 -15.81 11.66
CA HIS A 244 -19.99 -16.14 12.55
C HIS A 244 -19.52 -16.21 14.02
N GLN A 245 -18.39 -16.89 14.27
CA GLN A 245 -17.84 -16.99 15.63
C GLN A 245 -17.38 -15.63 16.18
N ILE A 246 -16.83 -14.74 15.31
CA ILE A 246 -16.47 -13.37 15.69
C ILE A 246 -17.72 -12.62 16.17
N LEU A 247 -18.82 -12.68 15.43
CA LEU A 247 -20.08 -12.01 15.79
C LEU A 247 -20.64 -12.51 17.12
N LEU A 248 -20.60 -13.83 17.37
CA LEU A 248 -21.03 -14.41 18.64
C LEU A 248 -20.17 -13.92 19.80
N ASN A 249 -18.86 -14.05 19.69
CA ASN A 249 -17.92 -13.66 20.75
C ASN A 249 -17.95 -12.14 21.02
N LEU A 250 -18.09 -11.31 19.97
CA LEU A 250 -18.20 -9.86 20.13
C LEU A 250 -19.48 -9.47 20.87
N ASN A 251 -20.62 -10.11 20.53
CA ASN A 251 -21.89 -9.87 21.22
C ASN A 251 -21.84 -10.26 22.72
N GLU A 252 -21.12 -11.32 23.07
CA GLU A 252 -20.91 -11.71 24.47
C GLU A 252 -20.09 -10.68 25.24
N LYS A 253 -18.95 -10.24 24.64
CA LYS A 253 -18.00 -9.30 25.25
C LYS A 253 -18.54 -7.87 25.39
N THR A 254 -19.47 -7.46 24.52
CA THR A 254 -20.05 -6.11 24.56
C THR A 254 -21.30 -6.00 25.46
N LYS A 255 -21.79 -7.12 25.98
CA LYS A 255 -22.91 -7.16 26.95
C LYS A 255 -22.44 -7.24 28.40
N ALA A 256 -21.19 -7.61 28.63
CA ALA A 256 -20.55 -7.67 29.95
C ALA A 256 -19.94 -6.31 30.32
#